data_050c441ad79881cc8591f134c9c25f58
#
_entry.id   050c441ad79881cc8591f134c9c25f58
#
_cell.length_a   1.000
_cell.length_b   1.000
_cell.length_c   1.000
_cell.angle_alpha   90.00
_cell.angle_beta   90.00
_cell.angle_gamma   90.00
#
_symmetry.space_group_name_H-M   'P 1'
#
loop_
_entity.id
_entity.type
_entity.pdbx_description
1 polymer ?
#
loop_
_entity_poly.entity_id
_entity_poly.type
_entity_poly.pdbx_seq_one_letter_code
_entity_poly.pdbx_strand_id
1 'polypeptide(L)'
;MVTLYLILVFMGWINIYAAVYNDEHNSIMDITQSYGKQLLWIVTALALGMAVLITDTKFFTAFAYLIYGITILLLIVVLITGKEIAGSKSWFEIGSFALQPAEFAKFSTNLAIARYLSGLNINVNDIKTKLFPIAIIGLPAILILLQNDTGSALVYAAFVLVLYRQGLPGNLLLIGVFTAILFLMALLFNPYIIVAVVVGIGALLFFFIRKNRKNVLLLLGLILLASAFTVSVEYGFHNIMEPHQKARINVLVGKEIDLKGAGYNVNQSKIAIGSGGFTGKGFLKGTQTKYNFVPEQSTDFIFCTVGEEWGFLGVTVVIGLFISLFIRIVQMAERQRSDFSRVYGYGVASILFFHFMVNIGMTIGLMPVIGIPLPFFSYGGSSLWAFTILLFIFIKQDSYRLHLL
;
A
#
# COMPACT_ATOMS: atom_id res chain seq x y z
N MET A 1 19.94 2.41 7.35
CA MET A 1 18.47 2.59 7.42
C MET A 1 18.07 4.04 7.63
N VAL A 2 18.45 4.66 8.75
CA VAL A 2 18.11 6.07 9.04
C VAL A 2 18.55 6.99 7.90
N THR A 3 19.76 6.82 7.36
CA THR A 3 20.25 7.60 6.22
C THR A 3 19.34 7.50 4.98
N LEU A 4 18.91 6.26 4.61
CA LEU A 4 18.00 6.06 3.48
C LEU A 4 16.63 6.71 3.73
N TYR A 5 16.10 6.59 4.96
CA TYR A 5 14.88 7.27 5.38
C TYR A 5 15.00 8.80 5.22
N LEU A 6 16.09 9.39 5.75
CA LEU A 6 16.30 10.85 5.66
C LEU A 6 16.45 11.33 4.22
N ILE A 7 17.16 10.58 3.37
CA ILE A 7 17.30 10.90 1.95
C ILE A 7 15.93 10.89 1.26
N LEU A 8 15.11 9.84 1.49
CA LEU A 8 13.77 9.75 0.89
C LEU A 8 12.85 10.88 1.36
N VAL A 9 12.84 11.19 2.67
CA VAL A 9 12.05 12.28 3.23
C VAL A 9 12.48 13.63 2.65
N PHE A 10 13.79 13.87 2.54
CA PHE A 10 14.33 15.11 1.99
C PHE A 10 14.03 15.26 0.50
N MET A 11 14.22 14.19 -0.28
CA MET A 11 13.85 14.19 -1.71
C MET A 11 12.35 14.38 -1.91
N GLY A 12 11.53 13.73 -1.08
CA GLY A 12 10.08 13.92 -1.10
C GLY A 12 9.69 15.38 -0.84
N TRP A 13 10.27 16.00 0.18
CA TRP A 13 10.01 17.39 0.52
C TRP A 13 10.39 18.37 -0.60
N ILE A 14 11.56 18.18 -1.24
CA ILE A 14 11.98 19.00 -2.39
C ILE A 14 11.00 18.83 -3.57
N ASN A 15 10.54 17.61 -3.84
CA ASN A 15 9.59 17.37 -4.92
C ASN A 15 8.18 17.89 -4.59
N ILE A 16 7.75 17.88 -3.31
CA ILE A 16 6.52 18.54 -2.87
C ILE A 16 6.62 20.06 -3.10
N TYR A 17 7.77 20.65 -2.77
CA TYR A 17 8.03 22.06 -3.06
C TYR A 17 7.91 22.35 -4.56
N ALA A 18 8.56 21.55 -5.41
CA ALA A 18 8.51 21.71 -6.84
C ALA A 18 7.08 21.54 -7.41
N ALA A 19 6.32 20.59 -6.89
CA ALA A 19 4.95 20.32 -7.32
C ALA A 19 3.96 21.45 -7.02
N VAL A 20 4.18 22.22 -5.93
CA VAL A 20 3.24 23.26 -5.45
C VAL A 20 3.84 24.67 -5.56
N TYR A 21 5.02 24.79 -6.17
CA TYR A 21 5.72 26.06 -6.30
C TYR A 21 4.87 27.10 -7.06
N ASN A 22 4.73 28.28 -6.44
CA ASN A 22 4.15 29.48 -7.04
C ASN A 22 5.08 30.68 -6.82
N ASP A 23 5.25 31.50 -7.85
CA ASP A 23 6.11 32.68 -7.80
C ASP A 23 5.63 33.74 -6.78
N GLU A 24 4.37 33.66 -6.33
CA GLU A 24 3.80 34.54 -5.30
C GLU A 24 4.29 34.22 -3.86
N HIS A 25 4.72 32.96 -3.63
CA HIS A 25 5.18 32.49 -2.32
C HIS A 25 6.66 32.09 -2.39
N ASN A 26 7.56 33.06 -2.18
CA ASN A 26 9.01 32.86 -2.35
C ASN A 26 9.69 32.11 -1.18
N SER A 27 9.00 31.85 -0.06
CA SER A 27 9.61 31.20 1.10
C SER A 27 9.29 29.70 1.13
N ILE A 28 10.28 28.83 1.06
CA ILE A 28 10.15 27.39 1.21
C ILE A 28 9.63 26.96 2.61
N MET A 29 9.62 27.88 3.58
CA MET A 29 9.13 27.66 4.96
C MET A 29 7.71 28.19 5.17
N ASP A 30 7.01 28.61 4.13
CA ASP A 30 5.65 29.13 4.26
C ASP A 30 4.66 28.05 4.71
N ILE A 31 4.24 28.10 5.97
CA ILE A 31 3.34 27.14 6.62
C ILE A 31 1.93 27.17 6.00
N THR A 32 1.57 28.19 5.24
CA THR A 32 0.27 28.22 4.53
C THR A 32 0.23 27.21 3.39
N GLN A 33 1.40 26.92 2.81
CA GLN A 33 1.60 26.01 1.69
C GLN A 33 1.86 24.55 2.15
N SER A 34 1.60 23.58 1.26
CA SER A 34 1.80 22.16 1.54
C SER A 34 3.25 21.80 1.92
N TYR A 35 4.24 22.40 1.26
CA TYR A 35 5.65 22.15 1.54
C TYR A 35 6.10 22.66 2.92
N GLY A 36 5.56 23.79 3.39
CA GLY A 36 5.85 24.30 4.73
C GLY A 36 5.17 23.47 5.82
N LYS A 37 3.91 23.04 5.58
CA LYS A 37 3.23 22.05 6.45
C LYS A 37 3.99 20.74 6.49
N GLN A 38 4.50 20.27 5.34
CA GLN A 38 5.30 19.03 5.30
C GLN A 38 6.59 19.15 6.13
N LEU A 39 7.26 20.30 6.15
CA LEU A 39 8.42 20.51 7.01
C LEU A 39 8.07 20.33 8.49
N LEU A 40 6.92 20.85 8.93
CA LEU A 40 6.43 20.67 10.29
C LEU A 40 6.16 19.17 10.57
N TRP A 41 5.56 18.46 9.61
CA TRP A 41 5.33 17.01 9.72
C TRP A 41 6.64 16.21 9.78
N ILE A 42 7.68 16.64 9.06
CA ILE A 42 9.01 16.03 9.11
C ILE A 42 9.64 16.21 10.51
N VAL A 43 9.62 17.42 11.05
CA VAL A 43 10.15 17.68 12.39
C VAL A 43 9.43 16.86 13.46
N THR A 44 8.10 16.83 13.42
CA THR A 44 7.31 16.02 14.37
C THR A 44 7.48 14.51 14.15
N ALA A 45 7.62 14.05 12.90
CA ALA A 45 7.93 12.64 12.60
C ALA A 45 9.30 12.23 13.14
N LEU A 46 10.32 13.09 13.02
CA LEU A 46 11.64 12.84 13.61
C LEU A 46 11.58 12.80 15.14
N ALA A 47 10.82 13.68 15.76
CA ALA A 47 10.59 13.65 17.21
C ALA A 47 9.91 12.35 17.65
N LEU A 48 8.87 11.89 16.91
CA LEU A 48 8.23 10.60 17.14
C LEU A 48 9.20 9.43 16.94
N GLY A 49 10.02 9.46 15.89
CA GLY A 49 11.04 8.45 15.64
C GLY A 49 12.06 8.39 16.80
N MET A 50 12.50 9.53 17.31
CA MET A 50 13.39 9.60 18.49
C MET A 50 12.70 9.05 19.74
N ALA A 51 11.43 9.39 19.99
CA ALA A 51 10.66 8.84 21.10
C ALA A 51 10.57 7.29 21.02
N VAL A 52 10.34 6.74 19.83
CA VAL A 52 10.35 5.29 19.59
C VAL A 52 11.73 4.69 19.88
N LEU A 53 12.82 5.35 19.51
CA LEU A 53 14.20 4.86 19.77
C LEU A 53 14.56 4.89 21.24
N ILE A 54 14.00 5.79 22.04
CA ILE A 54 14.21 5.86 23.49
C ILE A 54 13.39 4.78 24.21
N THR A 55 12.20 4.44 23.70
CA THR A 55 11.29 3.43 24.31
C THR A 55 11.93 2.05 24.29
N ASP A 56 11.73 1.26 25.37
CA ASP A 56 12.23 -0.11 25.46
C ASP A 56 11.55 -1.01 24.39
N THR A 57 12.33 -1.92 23.79
CA THR A 57 11.82 -2.91 22.84
C THR A 57 10.73 -3.80 23.41
N LYS A 58 10.83 -4.15 24.70
CA LYS A 58 9.84 -4.96 25.41
C LYS A 58 8.46 -4.30 25.46
N PHE A 59 8.41 -2.96 25.44
CA PHE A 59 7.16 -2.21 25.42
C PHE A 59 6.32 -2.60 24.18
N PHE A 60 6.91 -2.60 23.00
CA PHE A 60 6.18 -2.93 21.76
C PHE A 60 5.68 -4.36 21.74
N THR A 61 6.45 -5.29 22.31
CA THR A 61 6.05 -6.70 22.41
C THR A 61 4.95 -6.92 23.43
N ALA A 62 5.05 -6.28 24.60
CA ALA A 62 4.07 -6.43 25.69
C ALA A 62 2.72 -5.78 25.34
N PHE A 63 2.76 -4.58 24.76
CA PHE A 63 1.57 -3.79 24.47
C PHE A 63 1.04 -3.95 23.03
N ALA A 64 1.56 -4.90 22.24
CA ALA A 64 1.16 -5.11 20.84
C ALA A 64 -0.36 -5.23 20.66
N TYR A 65 -1.03 -6.05 21.46
CA TYR A 65 -2.49 -6.22 21.38
C TYR A 65 -3.27 -5.01 21.93
N LEU A 66 -2.73 -4.30 22.93
CA LEU A 66 -3.35 -3.09 23.45
C LEU A 66 -3.32 -1.98 22.38
N ILE A 67 -2.16 -1.77 21.74
CA ILE A 67 -2.00 -0.80 20.64
C ILE A 67 -2.94 -1.15 19.49
N TYR A 68 -3.04 -2.42 19.13
CA TYR A 68 -3.99 -2.91 18.12
C TYR A 68 -5.44 -2.63 18.53
N GLY A 69 -5.83 -2.94 19.77
CA GLY A 69 -7.19 -2.69 20.27
C GLY A 69 -7.56 -1.21 20.24
N ILE A 70 -6.63 -0.32 20.62
CA ILE A 70 -6.82 1.13 20.57
C ILE A 70 -7.05 1.58 19.12
N THR A 71 -6.25 1.09 18.16
CA THR A 71 -6.41 1.48 16.75
C THR A 71 -7.69 0.94 16.14
N ILE A 72 -8.15 -0.27 16.51
CA ILE A 72 -9.46 -0.79 16.12
C ILE A 72 -10.59 0.10 16.67
N LEU A 73 -10.49 0.50 17.95
CA LEU A 73 -11.45 1.43 18.55
C LEU A 73 -11.48 2.77 17.79
N LEU A 74 -10.32 3.33 17.43
CA LEU A 74 -10.25 4.56 16.63
C LEU A 74 -10.88 4.38 15.24
N LEU A 75 -10.70 3.21 14.59
CA LEU A 75 -11.36 2.89 13.32
C LEU A 75 -12.89 2.82 13.45
N ILE A 76 -13.40 2.30 14.58
CA ILE A 76 -14.85 2.28 14.85
C ILE A 76 -15.37 3.69 15.14
N VAL A 77 -14.66 4.46 15.96
CA VAL A 77 -15.07 5.83 16.31
C VAL A 77 -15.10 6.72 15.07
N VAL A 78 -14.13 6.62 14.15
CA VAL A 78 -14.09 7.43 12.93
C VAL A 78 -15.25 7.09 11.97
N LEU A 79 -15.76 5.86 11.96
CA LEU A 79 -16.97 5.50 11.21
C LEU A 79 -18.19 6.31 11.65
N ILE A 80 -18.27 6.62 12.95
CA ILE A 80 -19.41 7.34 13.55
C ILE A 80 -19.19 8.86 13.44
N THR A 81 -18.03 9.35 13.88
CA THR A 81 -17.72 10.78 14.08
C THR A 81 -16.84 11.40 13.00
N GLY A 82 -16.29 10.58 12.10
CA GLY A 82 -15.33 11.03 11.08
C GLY A 82 -15.97 11.96 10.06
N LYS A 83 -15.14 12.85 9.50
CA LYS A 83 -15.50 13.71 8.38
C LYS A 83 -15.28 12.98 7.06
N GLU A 84 -16.17 13.22 6.12
CA GLU A 84 -16.06 12.70 4.77
C GLU A 84 -15.15 13.61 3.93
N ILE A 85 -14.05 13.05 3.44
CA ILE A 85 -13.10 13.72 2.54
C ILE A 85 -12.93 12.82 1.32
N ALA A 86 -13.11 13.36 0.14
CA ALA A 86 -13.00 12.66 -1.14
C ALA A 86 -13.85 11.35 -1.22
N GLY A 87 -15.04 11.35 -0.58
CA GLY A 87 -15.97 10.21 -0.56
C GLY A 87 -15.64 9.13 0.48
N SER A 88 -14.63 9.33 1.33
CA SER A 88 -14.27 8.43 2.41
C SER A 88 -14.45 9.08 3.78
N LYS A 89 -15.18 8.39 4.69
CA LYS A 89 -15.40 8.82 6.08
C LYS A 89 -14.34 8.26 7.00
N SER A 90 -13.08 8.69 6.83
CA SER A 90 -11.89 8.10 7.46
C SER A 90 -11.01 9.09 8.22
N TRP A 91 -11.45 10.36 8.38
CA TRP A 91 -10.63 11.43 8.92
C TRP A 91 -11.18 12.01 10.21
N PHE A 92 -10.31 12.19 11.21
CA PHE A 92 -10.57 13.09 12.33
C PHE A 92 -10.00 14.46 12.01
N GLU A 93 -10.83 15.51 11.95
CA GLU A 93 -10.38 16.88 11.92
C GLU A 93 -10.23 17.44 13.33
N ILE A 94 -9.01 17.89 13.65
CA ILE A 94 -8.69 18.57 14.92
C ILE A 94 -8.10 19.93 14.55
N GLY A 95 -8.96 20.93 14.42
CA GLY A 95 -8.56 22.25 13.94
C GLY A 95 -8.12 22.21 12.47
N SER A 96 -6.88 22.60 12.20
CA SER A 96 -6.29 22.56 10.84
C SER A 96 -5.62 21.22 10.50
N PHE A 97 -5.66 20.23 11.41
CA PHE A 97 -5.02 18.93 11.25
C PHE A 97 -6.05 17.85 10.96
N ALA A 98 -5.75 17.01 9.98
CA ALA A 98 -6.53 15.82 9.69
C ALA A 98 -5.71 14.57 10.01
N LEU A 99 -6.25 13.71 10.88
CA LEU A 99 -5.63 12.44 11.27
C LEU A 99 -6.44 11.29 10.72
N GLN A 100 -5.75 10.37 10.02
CA GLN A 100 -6.36 9.18 9.44
C GLN A 100 -5.97 7.93 10.25
N PRO A 101 -6.88 7.35 11.05
CA PRO A 101 -6.60 6.18 11.87
C PRO A 101 -6.16 4.96 11.06
N ALA A 102 -6.62 4.82 9.81
CA ALA A 102 -6.23 3.74 8.91
C ALA A 102 -4.71 3.66 8.69
N GLU A 103 -4.00 4.81 8.70
CA GLU A 103 -2.55 4.85 8.58
C GLU A 103 -1.86 4.17 9.79
N PHE A 104 -2.35 4.46 10.98
CA PHE A 104 -1.82 3.90 12.24
C PHE A 104 -2.21 2.43 12.42
N ALA A 105 -3.36 2.03 11.91
CA ALA A 105 -3.82 0.64 12.01
C ALA A 105 -2.88 -0.35 11.29
N LYS A 106 -2.14 0.08 10.27
CA LYS A 106 -1.16 -0.77 9.55
C LYS A 106 -0.02 -1.23 10.45
N PHE A 107 0.64 -0.30 11.18
CA PHE A 107 1.74 -0.70 12.07
C PHE A 107 1.24 -1.47 13.31
N SER A 108 0.07 -1.14 13.85
CA SER A 108 -0.50 -1.84 14.99
C SER A 108 -0.92 -3.27 14.63
N THR A 109 -1.49 -3.47 13.45
CA THR A 109 -1.78 -4.81 12.91
C THR A 109 -0.48 -5.62 12.74
N ASN A 110 0.59 -4.98 12.24
CA ASN A 110 1.89 -5.62 12.12
C ASN A 110 2.46 -6.06 13.48
N LEU A 111 2.32 -5.23 14.53
CA LEU A 111 2.69 -5.59 15.90
C LEU A 111 1.87 -6.78 16.41
N ALA A 112 0.55 -6.77 16.23
CA ALA A 112 -0.33 -7.84 16.67
C ALA A 112 -0.03 -9.18 15.98
N ILE A 113 0.19 -9.16 14.66
CA ILE A 113 0.59 -10.34 13.88
C ILE A 113 1.95 -10.86 14.35
N ALA A 114 2.94 -9.98 14.51
CA ALA A 114 4.26 -10.36 14.97
C ALA A 114 4.21 -10.99 16.36
N ARG A 115 3.38 -10.42 17.26
CA ARG A 115 3.18 -10.97 18.62
C ARG A 115 2.50 -12.34 18.59
N TYR A 116 1.49 -12.52 17.74
CA TYR A 116 0.82 -13.79 17.60
C TYR A 116 1.76 -14.86 17.03
N LEU A 117 2.40 -14.59 15.89
CA LEU A 117 3.25 -15.57 15.19
C LEU A 117 4.57 -15.88 15.91
N SER A 118 4.98 -15.05 16.88
CA SER A 118 6.13 -15.32 17.76
C SER A 118 5.81 -16.16 18.99
N GLY A 119 4.54 -16.57 19.17
CA GLY A 119 4.14 -17.42 20.28
C GLY A 119 4.74 -18.83 20.18
N LEU A 120 5.07 -19.43 21.34
CA LEU A 120 5.56 -20.80 21.44
C LEU A 120 4.48 -21.77 20.93
N ASN A 121 4.91 -22.76 20.11
CA ASN A 121 4.04 -23.83 19.57
C ASN A 121 3.00 -23.40 18.51
N ILE A 122 3.19 -22.28 17.83
CA ILE A 122 2.32 -21.92 16.73
C ILE A 122 2.73 -22.71 15.48
N ASN A 123 1.97 -23.76 15.16
CA ASN A 123 2.12 -24.49 13.92
C ASN A 123 1.24 -23.87 12.83
N VAL A 124 1.85 -23.11 11.93
CA VAL A 124 1.12 -22.41 10.84
C VAL A 124 0.40 -23.37 9.89
N ASN A 125 0.61 -24.68 10.01
CA ASN A 125 -0.10 -25.68 9.20
C ASN A 125 -1.50 -26.03 9.74
N ASP A 126 -1.79 -25.78 11.02
CA ASP A 126 -3.10 -26.04 11.59
C ASP A 126 -4.13 -24.97 11.19
N ILE A 127 -5.36 -25.41 10.86
CA ILE A 127 -6.45 -24.54 10.41
C ILE A 127 -6.80 -23.48 11.48
N LYS A 128 -6.87 -23.89 12.75
CA LYS A 128 -7.18 -22.96 13.85
C LYS A 128 -6.12 -21.88 14.01
N THR A 129 -4.86 -22.23 13.81
CA THR A 129 -3.71 -21.32 13.88
C THR A 129 -3.68 -20.33 12.74
N LYS A 130 -4.26 -20.67 11.57
CA LYS A 130 -4.38 -19.77 10.40
C LYS A 130 -5.52 -18.77 10.53
N LEU A 131 -6.62 -19.14 11.18
CA LEU A 131 -7.80 -18.28 11.29
C LEU A 131 -7.55 -17.02 12.11
N PHE A 132 -6.74 -17.09 13.15
CA PHE A 132 -6.49 -15.96 14.03
C PHE A 132 -5.69 -14.83 13.35
N PRO A 133 -4.57 -15.09 12.64
CA PRO A 133 -3.91 -14.06 11.81
C PRO A 133 -4.82 -13.46 10.75
N ILE A 134 -5.65 -14.28 10.12
CA ILE A 134 -6.63 -13.79 9.14
C ILE A 134 -7.63 -12.84 9.79
N ALA A 135 -8.09 -13.14 11.01
CA ALA A 135 -8.98 -12.25 11.76
C ALA A 135 -8.28 -10.94 12.16
N ILE A 136 -7.02 -11.00 12.62
CA ILE A 136 -6.21 -9.81 12.96
C ILE A 136 -6.02 -8.91 11.73
N ILE A 137 -5.81 -9.49 10.55
CA ILE A 137 -5.65 -8.73 9.28
C ILE A 137 -7.01 -8.25 8.77
N GLY A 138 -8.02 -9.12 8.81
CA GLY A 138 -9.32 -8.88 8.20
C GLY A 138 -10.16 -7.84 8.95
N LEU A 139 -10.09 -7.81 10.28
CA LEU A 139 -10.89 -6.88 11.08
C LEU A 139 -10.63 -5.41 10.73
N PRO A 140 -9.39 -4.88 10.76
CA PRO A 140 -9.15 -3.50 10.35
C PRO A 140 -9.44 -3.28 8.86
N ALA A 141 -9.14 -4.24 7.99
CA ALA A 141 -9.42 -4.12 6.56
C ALA A 141 -10.92 -3.96 6.29
N ILE A 142 -11.78 -4.74 6.96
CA ILE A 142 -13.24 -4.63 6.85
C ILE A 142 -13.74 -3.28 7.38
N LEU A 143 -13.23 -2.83 8.54
CA LEU A 143 -13.61 -1.54 9.11
C LEU A 143 -13.24 -0.37 8.17
N ILE A 144 -12.08 -0.45 7.53
CA ILE A 144 -11.61 0.55 6.56
C ILE A 144 -12.45 0.50 5.27
N LEU A 145 -12.83 -0.69 4.81
CA LEU A 145 -13.78 -0.83 3.68
C LEU A 145 -15.15 -0.20 3.99
N LEU A 146 -15.64 -0.34 5.21
CA LEU A 146 -16.89 0.31 5.65
C LEU A 146 -16.78 1.85 5.70
N GLN A 147 -15.55 2.40 5.74
CA GLN A 147 -15.27 3.83 5.62
C GLN A 147 -15.20 4.31 4.15
N ASN A 148 -15.46 3.46 3.17
CA ASN A 148 -15.25 3.68 1.73
C ASN A 148 -13.77 3.97 1.35
N ASP A 149 -12.80 3.58 2.20
CA ASP A 149 -11.37 3.72 1.94
C ASP A 149 -10.80 2.41 1.39
N THR A 150 -11.09 2.13 0.12
CA THR A 150 -10.63 0.91 -0.55
C THR A 150 -9.10 0.87 -0.71
N GLY A 151 -8.46 2.03 -0.85
CA GLY A 151 -7.01 2.15 -0.98
C GLY A 151 -6.28 1.66 0.26
N SER A 152 -6.61 2.21 1.41
CA SER A 152 -6.00 1.80 2.68
C SER A 152 -6.31 0.33 3.03
N ALA A 153 -7.52 -0.15 2.71
CA ALA A 153 -7.90 -1.55 2.94
C ALA A 153 -7.07 -2.53 2.09
N LEU A 154 -6.78 -2.18 0.83
CA LEU A 154 -6.01 -3.04 -0.07
C LEU A 154 -4.57 -3.30 0.43
N VAL A 155 -4.00 -2.36 1.19
CA VAL A 155 -2.65 -2.51 1.76
C VAL A 155 -2.55 -3.74 2.68
N TYR A 156 -3.66 -4.17 3.30
CA TYR A 156 -3.67 -5.36 4.15
C TYR A 156 -3.39 -6.66 3.39
N ALA A 157 -3.53 -6.67 2.06
CA ALA A 157 -3.08 -7.76 1.22
C ALA A 157 -1.56 -8.00 1.32
N ALA A 158 -0.77 -6.98 1.66
CA ALA A 158 0.67 -7.10 1.89
C ALA A 158 1.02 -8.13 2.98
N PHE A 159 0.15 -8.33 3.98
CA PHE A 159 0.38 -9.30 5.05
C PHE A 159 0.39 -10.76 4.58
N VAL A 160 -0.14 -11.06 3.40
CA VAL A 160 -0.03 -12.39 2.79
C VAL A 160 1.43 -12.78 2.57
N LEU A 161 2.31 -11.81 2.25
CA LEU A 161 3.75 -12.03 2.12
C LEU A 161 4.39 -12.42 3.46
N VAL A 162 3.93 -11.79 4.56
CA VAL A 162 4.36 -12.12 5.93
C VAL A 162 3.95 -13.55 6.28
N LEU A 163 2.70 -13.90 6.04
CA LEU A 163 2.18 -15.24 6.30
C LEU A 163 2.89 -16.31 5.46
N TYR A 164 3.18 -16.01 4.20
CA TYR A 164 3.96 -16.90 3.32
C TYR A 164 5.36 -17.17 3.90
N ARG A 165 6.04 -16.12 4.36
CA ARG A 165 7.37 -16.27 4.99
C ARG A 165 7.34 -17.08 6.28
N GLN A 166 6.18 -17.12 6.97
CA GLN A 166 5.95 -17.90 8.17
C GLN A 166 5.41 -19.31 7.92
N GLY A 167 5.44 -19.78 6.65
CA GLY A 167 5.09 -21.15 6.30
C GLY A 167 3.70 -21.34 5.68
N LEU A 168 3.02 -20.26 5.28
CA LEU A 168 1.84 -20.38 4.45
C LEU A 168 2.23 -21.02 3.11
N PRO A 169 1.54 -22.08 2.65
CA PRO A 169 1.93 -22.76 1.41
C PRO A 169 1.91 -21.82 0.21
N GLY A 170 2.97 -21.86 -0.62
CA GLY A 170 3.11 -21.01 -1.82
C GLY A 170 1.96 -21.14 -2.82
N ASN A 171 1.24 -22.26 -2.81
CA ASN A 171 0.04 -22.45 -3.62
C ASN A 171 -1.03 -21.37 -3.35
N LEU A 172 -1.13 -20.85 -2.11
CA LEU A 172 -2.07 -19.77 -1.79
C LEU A 172 -1.67 -18.43 -2.44
N LEU A 173 -0.36 -18.16 -2.54
CA LEU A 173 0.12 -17.01 -3.30
C LEU A 173 -0.20 -17.16 -4.79
N LEU A 174 0.03 -18.35 -5.36
CA LEU A 174 -0.30 -18.63 -6.76
C LEU A 174 -1.81 -18.49 -7.01
N ILE A 175 -2.65 -18.97 -6.10
CA ILE A 175 -4.11 -18.78 -6.17
C ILE A 175 -4.45 -17.29 -6.12
N GLY A 176 -3.83 -16.53 -5.22
CA GLY A 176 -4.05 -15.08 -5.13
C GLY A 176 -3.67 -14.34 -6.42
N VAL A 177 -2.51 -14.63 -6.99
CA VAL A 177 -2.07 -14.07 -8.28
C VAL A 177 -3.02 -14.48 -9.41
N PHE A 178 -3.39 -15.76 -9.47
CA PHE A 178 -4.33 -16.25 -10.48
C PHE A 178 -5.71 -15.58 -10.36
N THR A 179 -6.21 -15.41 -9.13
CA THR A 179 -7.48 -14.69 -8.87
C THR A 179 -7.39 -13.22 -9.29
N ALA A 180 -6.25 -12.55 -9.03
CA ALA A 180 -6.05 -11.18 -9.49
C ALA A 180 -6.00 -11.08 -11.02
N ILE A 181 -5.35 -12.02 -11.70
CA ILE A 181 -5.33 -12.09 -13.16
C ILE A 181 -6.75 -12.35 -13.70
N LEU A 182 -7.48 -13.30 -13.13
CA LEU A 182 -8.86 -13.57 -13.52
C LEU A 182 -9.77 -12.36 -13.31
N PHE A 183 -9.58 -11.63 -12.21
CA PHE A 183 -10.32 -10.40 -11.94
C PHE A 183 -10.09 -9.36 -13.05
N LEU A 184 -8.83 -9.11 -13.40
CA LEU A 184 -8.49 -8.17 -14.48
C LEU A 184 -9.04 -8.64 -15.83
N MET A 185 -8.91 -9.92 -16.14
CA MET A 185 -9.43 -10.49 -17.39
C MET A 185 -10.96 -10.39 -17.46
N ALA A 186 -11.67 -10.63 -16.34
CA ALA A 186 -13.14 -10.51 -16.27
C ALA A 186 -13.61 -9.07 -16.50
N LEU A 187 -12.80 -8.07 -16.18
CA LEU A 187 -13.10 -6.66 -16.44
C LEU A 187 -12.75 -6.23 -17.88
N LEU A 188 -11.70 -6.83 -18.48
CA LEU A 188 -11.22 -6.51 -19.82
C LEU A 188 -12.07 -7.12 -20.92
N PHE A 189 -12.47 -8.38 -20.75
CA PHE A 189 -13.11 -9.18 -21.77
C PHE A 189 -14.51 -9.60 -21.35
N ASN A 190 -15.30 -10.04 -22.33
CA ASN A 190 -16.61 -10.61 -22.05
C ASN A 190 -16.47 -11.84 -21.14
N PRO A 191 -17.18 -11.91 -19.99
CA PRO A 191 -17.04 -12.98 -19.01
C PRO A 191 -17.34 -14.38 -19.58
N TYR A 192 -18.24 -14.48 -20.56
CA TYR A 192 -18.54 -15.76 -21.22
C TYR A 192 -17.35 -16.30 -22.01
N ILE A 193 -16.53 -15.40 -22.61
CA ILE A 193 -15.30 -15.81 -23.31
C ILE A 193 -14.29 -16.34 -22.28
N ILE A 194 -14.15 -15.68 -21.13
CA ILE A 194 -13.21 -16.12 -20.09
C ILE A 194 -13.64 -17.45 -19.50
N VAL A 195 -14.94 -17.62 -19.23
CA VAL A 195 -15.48 -18.92 -18.78
C VAL A 195 -15.18 -20.02 -19.82
N ALA A 196 -15.37 -19.75 -21.12
CA ALA A 196 -15.01 -20.69 -22.16
C ALA A 196 -13.52 -21.03 -22.18
N VAL A 197 -12.64 -20.03 -21.98
CA VAL A 197 -11.19 -20.25 -21.88
C VAL A 197 -10.83 -21.07 -20.64
N VAL A 198 -11.41 -20.77 -19.47
CA VAL A 198 -11.20 -21.52 -18.22
C VAL A 198 -11.64 -22.97 -18.38
N VAL A 199 -12.80 -23.20 -18.99
CA VAL A 199 -13.29 -24.55 -19.28
C VAL A 199 -12.38 -25.25 -20.30
N GLY A 200 -11.94 -24.58 -21.35
CA GLY A 200 -11.02 -25.14 -22.35
C GLY A 200 -9.66 -25.54 -21.76
N ILE A 201 -9.08 -24.67 -20.90
CA ILE A 201 -7.85 -25.01 -20.16
C ILE A 201 -8.11 -26.18 -19.23
N GLY A 202 -9.23 -26.19 -18.54
CA GLY A 202 -9.63 -27.33 -17.68
C GLY A 202 -9.78 -28.64 -18.44
N ALA A 203 -10.38 -28.60 -19.62
CA ALA A 203 -10.49 -29.76 -20.51
C ALA A 203 -9.11 -30.26 -20.98
N LEU A 204 -8.21 -29.35 -21.33
CA LEU A 204 -6.81 -29.68 -21.66
C LEU A 204 -6.10 -30.33 -20.46
N LEU A 205 -6.20 -29.75 -19.28
CA LEU A 205 -5.58 -30.30 -18.08
C LEU A 205 -6.13 -31.67 -17.70
N PHE A 206 -7.41 -31.95 -18.02
CA PHE A 206 -8.02 -33.26 -17.78
C PHE A 206 -7.29 -34.40 -18.49
N PHE A 207 -6.67 -34.15 -19.67
CA PHE A 207 -5.86 -35.15 -20.37
C PHE A 207 -4.51 -35.45 -19.69
N PHE A 208 -3.97 -34.50 -18.94
CA PHE A 208 -2.65 -34.61 -18.29
C PHE A 208 -2.72 -35.05 -16.84
N ILE A 209 -3.86 -34.93 -16.16
CA ILE A 209 -4.00 -35.35 -14.77
C ILE A 209 -4.19 -36.85 -14.63
N ARG A 210 -3.73 -37.44 -13.53
CA ARG A 210 -4.05 -38.79 -13.13
C ARG A 210 -5.58 -38.91 -12.92
N LYS A 211 -6.25 -39.81 -13.65
CA LYS A 211 -7.71 -40.01 -13.63
C LYS A 211 -8.22 -40.68 -12.34
N ASN A 212 -7.87 -40.11 -11.20
CA ASN A 212 -8.39 -40.50 -9.90
C ASN A 212 -9.58 -39.61 -9.56
N ARG A 213 -10.62 -40.16 -8.91
CA ARG A 213 -11.85 -39.44 -8.52
C ARG A 213 -11.53 -38.12 -7.80
N LYS A 214 -10.54 -38.13 -6.88
CA LYS A 214 -10.11 -36.95 -6.13
C LYS A 214 -9.61 -35.83 -7.04
N ASN A 215 -8.74 -36.15 -8.00
CA ASN A 215 -8.14 -35.16 -8.90
C ASN A 215 -9.16 -34.60 -9.89
N VAL A 216 -10.05 -35.45 -10.39
CA VAL A 216 -11.14 -35.06 -11.31
C VAL A 216 -12.10 -34.11 -10.59
N LEU A 217 -12.56 -34.48 -9.38
CA LEU A 217 -13.45 -33.62 -8.58
C LEU A 217 -12.80 -32.30 -8.23
N LEU A 218 -11.48 -32.28 -7.90
CA LEU A 218 -10.72 -31.06 -7.60
C LEU A 218 -10.64 -30.17 -8.85
N LEU A 219 -10.34 -30.74 -10.02
CA LEU A 219 -10.28 -29.98 -11.28
C LEU A 219 -11.65 -29.38 -11.63
N LEU A 220 -12.71 -30.16 -11.55
CA LEU A 220 -14.08 -29.70 -11.80
C LEU A 220 -14.47 -28.58 -10.80
N GLY A 221 -14.14 -28.75 -9.52
CA GLY A 221 -14.34 -27.72 -8.49
C GLY A 221 -13.61 -26.43 -8.79
N LEU A 222 -12.35 -26.50 -9.22
CA LEU A 222 -11.56 -25.32 -9.60
C LEU A 222 -12.14 -24.60 -10.82
N ILE A 223 -12.56 -25.34 -11.86
CA ILE A 223 -13.21 -24.76 -13.04
C ILE A 223 -14.51 -24.06 -12.63
N LEU A 224 -15.33 -24.71 -11.82
CA LEU A 224 -16.59 -24.14 -11.34
C LEU A 224 -16.37 -22.89 -10.50
N LEU A 225 -15.41 -22.91 -9.56
CA LEU A 225 -15.07 -21.75 -8.74
C LEU A 225 -14.52 -20.59 -9.57
N ALA A 226 -13.62 -20.85 -10.53
CA ALA A 226 -13.07 -19.82 -11.40
C ALA A 226 -14.16 -19.21 -12.30
N SER A 227 -15.06 -20.03 -12.84
CA SER A 227 -16.18 -19.58 -13.67
C SER A 227 -17.20 -18.76 -12.85
N ALA A 228 -17.57 -19.25 -11.66
CA ALA A 228 -18.46 -18.53 -10.74
C ALA A 228 -17.85 -17.20 -10.29
N PHE A 229 -16.55 -17.17 -10.00
CA PHE A 229 -15.82 -15.95 -9.66
C PHE A 229 -15.88 -14.94 -10.82
N THR A 230 -15.59 -15.35 -12.05
CA THR A 230 -15.63 -14.48 -13.24
C THR A 230 -17.00 -13.83 -13.42
N VAL A 231 -18.09 -14.60 -13.30
CA VAL A 231 -19.46 -14.09 -13.39
C VAL A 231 -19.80 -13.17 -12.21
N SER A 232 -19.33 -13.51 -10.99
CA SER A 232 -19.53 -12.68 -9.80
C SER A 232 -18.82 -11.34 -9.90
N VAL A 233 -17.64 -11.28 -10.53
CA VAL A 233 -16.91 -10.02 -10.77
C VAL A 233 -17.72 -9.11 -11.70
N GLU A 234 -18.29 -9.63 -12.79
CA GLU A 234 -19.12 -8.84 -13.69
C GLU A 234 -20.38 -8.34 -12.98
N TYR A 235 -21.07 -9.23 -12.27
CA TYR A 235 -22.25 -8.85 -11.50
C TYR A 235 -21.94 -7.77 -10.47
N GLY A 236 -20.84 -7.93 -9.72
CA GLY A 236 -20.37 -6.96 -8.73
C GLY A 236 -20.02 -5.62 -9.37
N PHE A 237 -19.34 -5.65 -10.52
CA PHE A 237 -18.98 -4.45 -11.26
C PHE A 237 -20.22 -3.66 -11.70
N HIS A 238 -21.25 -4.34 -12.24
CA HIS A 238 -22.44 -3.66 -12.76
C HIS A 238 -23.44 -3.23 -11.67
N ASN A 239 -23.60 -4.00 -10.58
CA ASN A 239 -24.69 -3.83 -9.63
C ASN A 239 -24.27 -3.34 -8.24
N ILE A 240 -23.01 -3.58 -7.81
CA ILE A 240 -22.56 -3.30 -6.44
C ILE A 240 -21.61 -2.10 -6.37
N MET A 241 -20.72 -1.96 -7.37
CA MET A 241 -19.72 -0.89 -7.35
C MET A 241 -20.34 0.48 -7.57
N GLU A 242 -19.84 1.47 -6.84
CA GLU A 242 -20.22 2.87 -7.00
C GLU A 242 -19.68 3.47 -8.32
N PRO A 243 -20.33 4.53 -8.87
CA PRO A 243 -19.95 5.11 -10.16
C PRO A 243 -18.46 5.53 -10.22
N HIS A 244 -17.93 6.11 -9.14
CA HIS A 244 -16.53 6.53 -9.07
C HIS A 244 -15.54 5.35 -9.08
N GLN A 245 -15.91 4.20 -8.51
CA GLN A 245 -15.09 2.98 -8.53
C GLN A 245 -15.08 2.37 -9.93
N LYS A 246 -16.25 2.34 -10.59
CA LYS A 246 -16.38 1.89 -11.99
C LYS A 246 -15.54 2.74 -12.93
N ALA A 247 -15.58 4.07 -12.79
CA ALA A 247 -14.79 4.99 -13.60
C ALA A 247 -13.27 4.68 -13.48
N ARG A 248 -12.75 4.47 -12.26
CA ARG A 248 -11.33 4.13 -12.03
C ARG A 248 -10.90 2.83 -12.73
N ILE A 249 -11.79 1.85 -12.75
CA ILE A 249 -11.54 0.56 -13.42
C ILE A 249 -11.65 0.71 -14.94
N ASN A 250 -12.67 1.40 -15.44
CA ASN A 250 -12.86 1.63 -16.88
C ASN A 250 -11.67 2.36 -17.52
N VAL A 251 -11.09 3.30 -16.78
CA VAL A 251 -9.87 4.02 -17.19
C VAL A 251 -8.68 3.07 -17.30
N LEU A 252 -8.46 2.22 -16.29
CA LEU A 252 -7.38 1.23 -16.30
C LEU A 252 -7.50 0.29 -17.52
N VAL A 253 -8.73 -0.11 -17.81
CA VAL A 253 -9.09 -1.05 -18.88
C VAL A 253 -9.12 -0.36 -20.27
N GLY A 254 -9.01 0.98 -20.33
CA GLY A 254 -9.06 1.74 -21.58
C GLY A 254 -10.44 1.80 -22.23
N LYS A 255 -11.52 1.46 -21.49
CA LYS A 255 -12.91 1.50 -21.99
C LYS A 255 -13.51 2.91 -22.01
N GLU A 256 -13.02 3.80 -21.16
CA GLU A 256 -13.47 5.19 -21.10
C GLU A 256 -12.26 6.12 -21.05
N ILE A 257 -12.30 7.16 -21.87
CA ILE A 257 -11.42 8.32 -21.76
C ILE A 257 -12.16 9.29 -20.83
N ASP A 258 -12.01 9.08 -19.51
CA ASP A 258 -12.54 10.03 -18.54
C ASP A 258 -11.67 11.30 -18.58
N LEU A 259 -12.15 12.31 -19.31
CA LEU A 259 -11.46 13.58 -19.50
C LEU A 259 -11.54 14.50 -18.26
N LYS A 260 -12.24 14.12 -17.18
CA LYS A 260 -12.47 14.99 -16.01
C LYS A 260 -12.27 14.31 -14.65
N GLY A 261 -11.98 13.00 -14.60
CA GLY A 261 -11.85 12.23 -13.36
C GLY A 261 -10.54 11.46 -13.23
N ALA A 262 -10.60 10.25 -12.69
CA ALA A 262 -9.43 9.43 -12.43
C ALA A 262 -8.57 9.15 -13.68
N GLY A 263 -9.20 9.07 -14.86
CA GLY A 263 -8.51 8.91 -16.13
C GLY A 263 -7.71 10.12 -16.55
N TYR A 264 -8.20 11.30 -16.26
CA TYR A 264 -7.47 12.53 -16.49
C TYR A 264 -6.15 12.53 -15.69
N ASN A 265 -6.21 12.20 -14.38
CA ASN A 265 -5.02 12.19 -13.52
C ASN A 265 -3.93 11.24 -14.03
N VAL A 266 -4.30 10.01 -14.42
CA VAL A 266 -3.34 9.02 -14.98
C VAL A 266 -2.77 9.50 -16.32
N ASN A 267 -3.61 10.03 -17.19
CA ASN A 267 -3.17 10.50 -18.50
C ASN A 267 -2.19 11.69 -18.37
N GLN A 268 -2.53 12.67 -17.52
CA GLN A 268 -1.66 13.81 -17.26
C GLN A 268 -0.36 13.38 -16.57
N SER A 269 -0.43 12.43 -15.64
CA SER A 269 0.77 11.84 -15.02
C SER A 269 1.70 11.20 -16.04
N LYS A 270 1.16 10.40 -16.97
CA LYS A 270 1.95 9.78 -18.04
C LYS A 270 2.55 10.81 -19.00
N ILE A 271 1.81 11.87 -19.33
CA ILE A 271 2.30 12.99 -20.13
C ILE A 271 3.44 13.70 -19.40
N ALA A 272 3.29 13.97 -18.11
CA ALA A 272 4.31 14.61 -17.29
C ALA A 272 5.60 13.77 -17.29
N ILE A 273 5.51 12.47 -16.89
CA ILE A 273 6.65 11.55 -16.85
C ILE A 273 7.32 11.44 -18.23
N GLY A 274 6.53 11.24 -19.29
CA GLY A 274 7.04 11.11 -20.66
C GLY A 274 7.72 12.38 -21.16
N SER A 275 7.25 13.56 -20.75
CA SER A 275 7.80 14.85 -21.15
C SER A 275 9.19 15.14 -20.53
N GLY A 276 9.55 14.47 -19.44
CA GLY A 276 10.85 14.65 -18.77
C GLY A 276 12.02 14.01 -19.53
N GLY A 277 11.78 13.04 -20.40
CA GLY A 277 12.85 12.40 -21.19
C GLY A 277 13.93 11.75 -20.29
N PHE A 278 15.20 11.82 -20.72
CA PHE A 278 16.29 11.14 -20.01
C PHE A 278 16.79 11.93 -18.79
N THR A 279 16.97 13.23 -18.91
CA THR A 279 17.58 14.09 -17.85
C THR A 279 16.58 14.97 -17.11
N GLY A 280 15.32 14.98 -17.52
CA GLY A 280 14.28 15.86 -17.00
C GLY A 280 14.31 17.26 -17.59
N LYS A 281 13.26 18.03 -17.31
CA LYS A 281 13.17 19.46 -17.69
C LYS A 281 14.01 20.36 -16.80
N GLY A 282 14.46 19.87 -15.65
CA GLY A 282 15.15 20.60 -14.61
C GLY A 282 14.23 21.00 -13.44
N PHE A 283 14.83 21.24 -12.28
CA PHE A 283 14.14 21.60 -11.05
C PHE A 283 13.33 22.90 -11.22
N LEU A 284 12.08 22.90 -10.80
CA LEU A 284 11.10 23.99 -10.94
C LEU A 284 10.73 24.35 -12.40
N LYS A 285 11.10 23.51 -13.37
CA LYS A 285 10.80 23.73 -14.79
C LYS A 285 9.75 22.75 -15.34
N GLY A 286 9.09 22.01 -14.48
CA GLY A 286 7.97 21.15 -14.84
C GLY A 286 6.80 22.01 -15.38
N THR A 287 6.27 21.65 -16.54
CA THR A 287 5.14 22.39 -17.15
C THR A 287 3.81 21.78 -16.75
N GLN A 288 3.71 20.46 -16.68
CA GLN A 288 2.48 19.77 -16.27
C GLN A 288 2.23 19.93 -14.77
N THR A 289 3.28 19.83 -13.97
CA THR A 289 3.20 19.97 -12.51
C THR A 289 3.06 21.43 -12.08
N LYS A 290 3.83 22.38 -12.64
CA LYS A 290 3.76 23.80 -12.28
C LYS A 290 2.38 24.42 -12.52
N TYR A 291 1.68 24.02 -13.59
CA TYR A 291 0.37 24.57 -13.95
C TYR A 291 -0.81 23.72 -13.40
N ASN A 292 -0.56 22.84 -12.43
CA ASN A 292 -1.56 21.99 -11.78
C ASN A 292 -2.40 21.14 -12.76
N PHE A 293 -1.83 20.72 -13.89
CA PHE A 293 -2.53 19.83 -14.81
C PHE A 293 -2.70 18.40 -14.25
N VAL A 294 -1.84 18.00 -13.28
CA VAL A 294 -1.98 16.72 -12.59
C VAL A 294 -2.62 16.96 -11.22
N PRO A 295 -3.91 16.66 -11.02
CA PRO A 295 -4.52 16.73 -9.70
C PRO A 295 -3.79 15.81 -8.72
N GLU A 296 -3.75 16.18 -7.42
CA GLU A 296 -3.10 15.43 -6.34
C GLU A 296 -1.60 15.13 -6.61
N GLN A 297 -0.92 16.01 -7.35
CA GLN A 297 0.49 15.88 -7.72
C GLN A 297 1.45 15.93 -6.52
N SER A 298 1.05 16.50 -5.39
CA SER A 298 1.87 16.52 -4.17
C SER A 298 1.64 15.31 -3.25
N THR A 299 0.54 14.60 -3.42
CA THR A 299 0.11 13.45 -2.60
C THR A 299 0.31 12.15 -3.36
N ASP A 300 -0.72 11.68 -4.04
CA ASP A 300 -0.76 10.35 -4.66
C ASP A 300 0.04 10.26 -5.96
N PHE A 301 0.19 11.36 -6.68
CA PHE A 301 0.89 11.42 -7.96
C PHE A 301 2.27 12.09 -7.89
N ILE A 302 2.87 12.21 -6.68
CA ILE A 302 4.17 12.90 -6.52
C ILE A 302 5.28 12.34 -7.42
N PHE A 303 5.22 11.06 -7.78
CA PHE A 303 6.19 10.42 -8.66
C PHE A 303 6.20 11.02 -10.07
N CYS A 304 5.09 11.61 -10.55
CA CYS A 304 5.07 12.29 -11.84
C CYS A 304 5.95 13.54 -11.86
N THR A 305 6.06 14.27 -10.74
CA THR A 305 6.95 15.42 -10.60
C THR A 305 8.41 14.99 -10.71
N VAL A 306 8.78 13.86 -10.10
CA VAL A 306 10.13 13.28 -10.27
C VAL A 306 10.38 12.96 -11.73
N GLY A 307 9.42 12.31 -12.43
CA GLY A 307 9.56 11.95 -13.83
C GLY A 307 9.68 13.17 -14.74
N GLU A 308 8.91 14.23 -14.49
CA GLU A 308 8.95 15.44 -15.32
C GLU A 308 10.22 16.27 -15.12
N GLU A 309 10.61 16.53 -13.86
CA GLU A 309 11.70 17.43 -13.54
C GLU A 309 13.09 16.79 -13.60
N TRP A 310 13.20 15.52 -13.16
CA TRP A 310 14.46 14.79 -13.06
C TRP A 310 14.62 13.70 -14.12
N GLY A 311 13.57 13.42 -14.91
CA GLY A 311 13.57 12.47 -16.01
C GLY A 311 13.85 11.02 -15.58
N PHE A 312 14.29 10.20 -16.54
CA PHE A 312 14.62 8.80 -16.31
C PHE A 312 15.70 8.61 -15.25
N LEU A 313 16.71 9.47 -15.19
CA LEU A 313 17.78 9.40 -14.19
C LEU A 313 17.22 9.59 -12.77
N GLY A 314 16.39 10.62 -12.56
CA GLY A 314 15.78 10.86 -11.23
C GLY A 314 14.86 9.73 -10.81
N VAL A 315 14.04 9.22 -11.72
CA VAL A 315 13.18 8.05 -11.49
C VAL A 315 14.03 6.84 -11.08
N THR A 316 15.13 6.56 -11.78
CA THR A 316 16.02 5.43 -11.47
C THR A 316 16.65 5.58 -10.07
N VAL A 317 17.07 6.79 -9.70
CA VAL A 317 17.61 7.07 -8.36
C VAL A 317 16.56 6.81 -7.28
N VAL A 318 15.34 7.33 -7.42
CA VAL A 318 14.26 7.13 -6.44
C VAL A 318 13.90 5.65 -6.31
N ILE A 319 13.72 4.93 -7.42
CA ILE A 319 13.45 3.49 -7.41
C ILE A 319 14.61 2.73 -6.76
N GLY A 320 15.86 3.07 -7.09
CA GLY A 320 17.06 2.47 -6.51
C GLY A 320 17.16 2.65 -4.99
N LEU A 321 16.78 3.84 -4.47
CA LEU A 321 16.72 4.11 -3.03
C LEU A 321 15.66 3.25 -2.33
N PHE A 322 14.46 3.12 -2.91
CA PHE A 322 13.42 2.25 -2.36
C PHE A 322 13.82 0.77 -2.38
N ILE A 323 14.38 0.28 -3.48
CA ILE A 323 14.88 -1.09 -3.59
C ILE A 323 15.97 -1.34 -2.52
N SER A 324 16.91 -0.39 -2.37
CA SER A 324 17.95 -0.46 -1.35
C SER A 324 17.37 -0.50 0.06
N LEU A 325 16.32 0.27 0.32
CA LEU A 325 15.60 0.26 1.59
C LEU A 325 14.97 -1.12 1.84
N PHE A 326 14.25 -1.68 0.87
CA PHE A 326 13.58 -2.99 1.01
C PHE A 326 14.60 -4.11 1.24
N ILE A 327 15.67 -4.17 0.44
CA ILE A 327 16.75 -5.15 0.61
C ILE A 327 17.33 -5.02 2.03
N ARG A 328 17.57 -3.79 2.50
CA ARG A 328 18.13 -3.56 3.82
C ARG A 328 17.18 -3.99 4.94
N ILE A 329 15.86 -3.73 4.81
CA ILE A 329 14.86 -4.19 5.78
C ILE A 329 14.85 -5.72 5.85
N VAL A 330 14.81 -6.40 4.70
CA VAL A 330 14.79 -7.86 4.65
C VAL A 330 16.07 -8.45 5.24
N GLN A 331 17.26 -7.93 4.90
CA GLN A 331 18.53 -8.37 5.49
C GLN A 331 18.55 -8.19 7.01
N MET A 332 17.98 -7.08 7.50
CA MET A 332 17.88 -6.84 8.94
C MET A 332 16.87 -7.78 9.60
N ALA A 333 15.76 -8.13 8.93
CA ALA A 333 14.78 -9.08 9.42
C ALA A 333 15.37 -10.51 9.51
N GLU A 334 16.10 -10.95 8.49
CA GLU A 334 16.74 -12.29 8.48
C GLU A 334 17.75 -12.49 9.62
N ARG A 335 18.45 -11.44 10.02
CA ARG A 335 19.45 -11.52 11.11
C ARG A 335 18.86 -11.42 12.52
N GLN A 336 17.54 -11.20 12.68
CA GLN A 336 16.91 -11.11 13.98
C GLN A 336 16.92 -12.46 14.70
N ARG A 337 17.27 -12.45 16.00
CA ARG A 337 17.20 -13.63 16.87
C ARG A 337 15.79 -13.85 17.43
N SER A 338 15.04 -12.78 17.64
CA SER A 338 13.65 -12.81 18.10
C SER A 338 12.71 -13.06 16.93
N ASP A 339 11.83 -14.04 17.04
CA ASP A 339 10.78 -14.32 16.05
C ASP A 339 9.83 -13.11 15.90
N PHE A 340 9.52 -12.42 17.01
CA PHE A 340 8.72 -11.19 16.98
C PHE A 340 9.36 -10.13 16.08
N SER A 341 10.64 -9.83 16.29
CA SER A 341 11.36 -8.81 15.54
C SER A 341 11.52 -9.19 14.07
N ARG A 342 11.72 -10.49 13.79
CA ARG A 342 11.82 -11.02 12.42
C ARG A 342 10.50 -10.87 11.67
N VAL A 343 9.39 -11.33 12.25
CA VAL A 343 8.05 -11.23 11.65
C VAL A 343 7.65 -9.76 11.46
N TYR A 344 7.90 -8.92 12.47
CA TYR A 344 7.64 -7.50 12.39
C TYR A 344 8.40 -6.84 11.23
N GLY A 345 9.70 -7.18 11.07
CA GLY A 345 10.53 -6.68 9.97
C GLY A 345 10.01 -7.08 8.59
N TYR A 346 9.52 -8.31 8.41
CA TYR A 346 8.86 -8.71 7.16
C TYR A 346 7.59 -7.91 6.91
N GLY A 347 6.81 -7.62 7.96
CA GLY A 347 5.62 -6.77 7.83
C GLY A 347 5.97 -5.35 7.40
N VAL A 348 7.03 -4.75 7.98
CA VAL A 348 7.54 -3.44 7.55
C VAL A 348 7.90 -3.45 6.07
N ALA A 349 8.69 -4.45 5.63
CA ALA A 349 9.07 -4.59 4.22
C ALA A 349 7.85 -4.73 3.32
N SER A 350 6.90 -5.60 3.69
CA SER A 350 5.70 -5.89 2.89
C SER A 350 4.78 -4.69 2.74
N ILE A 351 4.51 -3.95 3.83
CA ILE A 351 3.66 -2.74 3.81
C ILE A 351 4.29 -1.66 2.93
N LEU A 352 5.57 -1.34 3.15
CA LEU A 352 6.26 -0.30 2.38
C LEU A 352 6.39 -0.68 0.90
N PHE A 353 6.70 -1.94 0.61
CA PHE A 353 6.78 -2.44 -0.77
C PHE A 353 5.42 -2.36 -1.47
N PHE A 354 4.34 -2.73 -0.79
CA PHE A 354 3.00 -2.66 -1.37
C PHE A 354 2.60 -1.22 -1.73
N HIS A 355 2.83 -0.29 -0.81
CA HIS A 355 2.60 1.15 -1.07
C HIS A 355 3.42 1.65 -2.27
N PHE A 356 4.71 1.32 -2.32
CA PHE A 356 5.61 1.68 -3.42
C PHE A 356 5.12 1.11 -4.75
N MET A 357 4.83 -0.20 -4.79
CA MET A 357 4.39 -0.88 -6.01
C MET A 357 3.08 -0.29 -6.56
N VAL A 358 2.11 -0.07 -5.67
CA VAL A 358 0.80 0.44 -6.09
C VAL A 358 0.88 1.91 -6.46
N ASN A 359 1.59 2.75 -5.70
CA ASN A 359 1.73 4.17 -6.01
C ASN A 359 2.41 4.40 -7.36
N ILE A 360 3.55 3.76 -7.62
CA ILE A 360 4.22 3.86 -8.92
C ILE A 360 3.35 3.24 -10.01
N GLY A 361 2.77 2.06 -9.76
CA GLY A 361 1.91 1.38 -10.72
C GLY A 361 0.73 2.25 -11.19
N MET A 362 0.08 2.99 -10.28
CA MET A 362 -1.02 3.87 -10.65
C MET A 362 -0.55 5.12 -11.40
N THR A 363 0.61 5.69 -11.05
CA THR A 363 1.13 6.89 -11.74
C THR A 363 1.53 6.60 -13.19
N ILE A 364 1.98 5.39 -13.49
CA ILE A 364 2.32 4.95 -14.86
C ILE A 364 1.16 4.24 -15.58
N GLY A 365 0.01 4.08 -14.90
CA GLY A 365 -1.19 3.49 -15.48
C GLY A 365 -1.20 1.95 -15.57
N LEU A 366 -0.39 1.26 -14.76
CA LEU A 366 -0.38 -0.20 -14.63
C LEU A 366 -1.36 -0.71 -13.55
N MET A 367 -1.80 0.18 -12.66
CA MET A 367 -2.75 -0.13 -11.59
C MET A 367 -3.85 0.93 -11.54
N PRO A 368 -5.05 0.58 -11.02
CA PRO A 368 -6.12 1.57 -10.86
C PRO A 368 -5.71 2.64 -9.84
N VAL A 369 -6.25 3.84 -10.00
CA VAL A 369 -6.04 4.94 -9.05
C VAL A 369 -6.82 4.64 -7.78
N ILE A 370 -6.13 4.31 -6.71
CA ILE A 370 -6.74 3.96 -5.41
C ILE A 370 -6.35 4.92 -4.28
N GLY A 371 -5.52 5.93 -4.58
CA GLY A 371 -5.24 7.02 -3.64
C GLY A 371 -4.41 6.56 -2.44
N ILE A 372 -3.26 5.95 -2.65
CA ILE A 372 -2.32 5.63 -1.57
C ILE A 372 -0.98 6.35 -1.76
N PRO A 373 -0.43 6.93 -0.66
CA PRO A 373 0.78 7.73 -0.75
C PRO A 373 2.04 6.88 -0.95
N LEU A 374 3.06 7.45 -1.58
CA LEU A 374 4.40 6.90 -1.64
C LEU A 374 5.09 7.10 -0.28
N PRO A 375 5.51 6.03 0.44
CA PRO A 375 6.07 6.12 1.78
C PRO A 375 7.25 7.10 1.87
N PHE A 376 7.26 7.96 2.88
CA PHE A 376 8.30 8.97 3.16
C PHE A 376 8.43 10.08 2.12
N PHE A 377 7.75 9.98 0.98
CA PHE A 377 7.94 10.83 -0.19
C PHE A 377 6.75 11.74 -0.46
N SER A 378 5.53 11.20 -0.38
CA SER A 378 4.29 11.96 -0.60
C SER A 378 4.00 12.95 0.53
N TYR A 379 3.28 14.03 0.21
CA TYR A 379 2.70 14.93 1.19
C TYR A 379 1.67 14.21 2.06
N GLY A 380 1.80 14.34 3.38
CA GLY A 380 0.82 13.82 4.33
C GLY A 380 1.38 13.63 5.73
N GLY A 381 0.78 14.27 6.73
CA GLY A 381 1.22 14.18 8.13
C GLY A 381 0.99 12.79 8.72
N SER A 382 -0.26 12.27 8.64
CA SER A 382 -0.62 10.97 9.23
C SER A 382 0.16 9.82 8.62
N SER A 383 0.34 9.81 7.29
CA SER A 383 1.10 8.78 6.59
C SER A 383 2.59 8.83 6.94
N LEU A 384 3.20 10.02 6.97
CA LEU A 384 4.61 10.17 7.36
C LEU A 384 4.85 9.72 8.80
N TRP A 385 3.98 10.09 9.75
CA TRP A 385 4.07 9.65 11.13
C TRP A 385 3.95 8.13 11.25
N ALA A 386 2.93 7.54 10.61
CA ALA A 386 2.69 6.10 10.68
C ALA A 386 3.85 5.29 10.07
N PHE A 387 4.37 5.68 8.91
CA PHE A 387 5.52 5.00 8.30
C PHE A 387 6.80 5.21 9.11
N THR A 388 6.98 6.38 9.72
CA THR A 388 8.12 6.63 10.60
C THR A 388 8.05 5.74 11.83
N ILE A 389 6.91 5.67 12.52
CA ILE A 389 6.72 4.79 13.67
C ILE A 389 6.96 3.32 13.25
N LEU A 390 6.35 2.88 12.15
CA LEU A 390 6.51 1.53 11.61
C LEU A 390 7.98 1.16 11.41
N LEU A 391 8.77 2.04 10.78
CA LEU A 391 10.18 1.80 10.46
C LEU A 391 11.06 1.90 11.71
N PHE A 392 10.83 2.90 12.57
CA PHE A 392 11.66 3.16 13.74
C PHE A 392 11.47 2.13 14.86
N ILE A 393 10.28 1.55 15.02
CA ILE A 393 10.09 0.37 15.88
C ILE A 393 11.00 -0.77 15.42
N PHE A 394 11.09 -1.03 14.12
CA PHE A 394 11.97 -2.06 13.60
C PHE A 394 13.46 -1.75 13.79
N ILE A 395 13.87 -0.49 13.57
CA ILE A 395 15.25 -0.05 13.83
C ILE A 395 15.60 -0.24 15.32
N LYS A 396 14.68 0.10 16.22
CA LYS A 396 14.86 -0.12 17.67
C LYS A 396 15.03 -1.60 18.02
N GLN A 397 14.19 -2.47 17.43
CA GLN A 397 14.30 -3.92 17.64
C GLN A 397 15.63 -4.47 17.13
N ASP A 398 16.09 -4.00 15.96
CA ASP A 398 17.39 -4.42 15.41
C ASP A 398 18.57 -3.97 16.29
N SER A 399 18.50 -2.80 16.90
CA SER A 399 19.55 -2.33 17.82
C SER A 399 19.69 -3.21 19.08
N TYR A 400 18.61 -3.87 19.47
CA TYR A 400 18.55 -4.71 20.68
C TYR A 400 18.78 -6.21 20.42
N ARG A 401 19.01 -6.60 19.16
CA ARG A 401 19.10 -8.02 18.75
C ARG A 401 20.18 -8.83 19.47
N LEU A 402 21.24 -8.18 19.98
CA LEU A 402 22.34 -8.83 20.69
C LEU A 402 22.13 -8.92 22.21
N HIS A 403 21.16 -8.19 22.75
CA HIS A 403 20.85 -8.18 24.19
C HIS A 403 19.84 -9.27 24.62
N LEU A 404 19.44 -10.15 23.71
CA LEU A 404 18.52 -11.28 23.93
C LEU A 404 19.28 -12.57 24.37
N LEU A 405 20.43 -12.42 25.04
CA LEU A 405 21.17 -13.51 25.67
C LEU A 405 20.82 -13.62 27.14
#